data_ce4bb815a0343fc3ec45a38bf9c22173
#
_entry.id   ce4bb815a0343fc3ec45a38bf9c22173
#
_cell.length_a   1.000
_cell.length_b   1.000
_cell.length_c   1.000
_cell.angle_alpha   90.00
_cell.angle_beta   90.00
_cell.angle_gamma   90.00
#
_symmetry.space_group_name_H-M   'P 1'
#
loop_
_entity.id
_entity.type
_entity.pdbx_description
1 polymer ?
#
loop_
_entity_poly.entity_id
_entity_poly.type
_entity_poly.pdbx_seq_one_letter_code
_entity_poly.pdbx_strand_id
1 'polypeptide(L)'
;MVDARDGNALDRAVGDLDGVVAVPGDVSDPDHRRRLIEAAAGWIDLLVNNASVLGPSPQPVLADYPLEELRRVYEINVVAPLALVQLALPRLADGARVVNVTSDAAVEAYETWGGYGSSKAALAQITAVLGAENAGLRFYALDPGDMRTQMQQEAFPGEDISDRPPPEESVPGLLALIEGNLASGLYRARELVEATA
;
A
#
# COMPACT_ATOMS: atom_id res chain seq x y z
N MET A 1 11.43 2.62 -10.15
CA MET A 1 11.68 1.27 -9.63
C MET A 1 10.37 0.67 -9.16
N VAL A 2 10.12 -0.61 -9.45
CA VAL A 2 8.90 -1.34 -9.06
C VAL A 2 9.30 -2.69 -8.49
N ASP A 3 8.53 -3.22 -7.54
CA ASP A 3 8.73 -4.55 -6.99
C ASP A 3 7.44 -5.39 -6.96
N ALA A 4 7.60 -6.70 -7.03
CA ALA A 4 6.57 -7.68 -6.76
C ALA A 4 7.20 -9.05 -6.45
N ARG A 5 6.47 -9.93 -5.75
CA ARG A 5 6.92 -11.29 -5.44
C ARG A 5 7.04 -12.18 -6.67
N ASP A 6 6.08 -12.08 -7.60
CA ASP A 6 6.12 -12.80 -8.88
C ASP A 6 6.93 -12.01 -9.91
N GLY A 7 8.19 -12.40 -10.11
CA GLY A 7 9.09 -11.78 -11.07
C GLY A 7 8.56 -11.83 -12.50
N ASN A 8 7.90 -12.93 -12.92
CA ASN A 8 7.33 -13.03 -14.26
C ASN A 8 6.15 -12.09 -14.46
N ALA A 9 5.31 -11.90 -13.42
CA ALA A 9 4.23 -10.93 -13.47
C ALA A 9 4.79 -9.50 -13.50
N LEU A 10 5.83 -9.23 -12.72
CA LEU A 10 6.51 -7.95 -12.68
C LEU A 10 7.13 -7.61 -14.04
N ASP A 11 7.86 -8.55 -14.65
CA ASP A 11 8.48 -8.36 -15.98
C ASP A 11 7.42 -8.08 -17.06
N ARG A 12 6.27 -8.76 -17.00
CA ARG A 12 5.14 -8.46 -17.90
C ARG A 12 4.53 -7.08 -17.65
N ALA A 13 4.45 -6.66 -16.40
CA ALA A 13 3.85 -5.37 -16.04
C ALA A 13 4.74 -4.18 -16.42
N VAL A 14 6.07 -4.31 -16.28
CA VAL A 14 6.98 -3.26 -16.70
C VAL A 14 7.20 -3.26 -18.21
N GLY A 15 7.11 -4.45 -18.85
CA GLY A 15 7.18 -4.59 -20.30
C GLY A 15 8.30 -3.76 -20.94
N ASP A 16 7.92 -2.93 -21.89
CA ASP A 16 8.82 -2.04 -22.62
C ASP A 16 8.87 -0.60 -22.03
N LEU A 17 8.48 -0.43 -20.75
CA LEU A 17 8.52 0.89 -20.10
C LEU A 17 9.97 1.34 -19.88
N ASP A 18 10.38 2.39 -20.57
CA ASP A 18 11.71 2.97 -20.44
C ASP A 18 11.95 3.53 -19.03
N GLY A 19 13.16 3.29 -18.51
CA GLY A 19 13.59 3.83 -17.21
C GLY A 19 13.01 3.11 -15.99
N VAL A 20 12.23 2.05 -16.17
CA VAL A 20 11.72 1.23 -15.07
C VAL A 20 12.73 0.15 -14.70
N VAL A 21 13.03 0.04 -13.41
CA VAL A 21 13.87 -1.03 -12.84
C VAL A 21 12.95 -1.97 -12.06
N ALA A 22 12.84 -3.21 -12.52
CA ALA A 22 12.12 -4.29 -11.84
C ALA A 22 13.05 -4.98 -10.82
N VAL A 23 12.59 -5.10 -9.57
CA VAL A 23 13.34 -5.76 -8.48
C VAL A 23 12.45 -6.80 -7.83
N PRO A 24 12.40 -8.04 -8.34
CA PRO A 24 11.51 -9.05 -7.79
C PRO A 24 11.96 -9.49 -6.39
N GLY A 25 10.98 -9.68 -5.48
CA GLY A 25 11.22 -10.18 -4.13
C GLY A 25 10.05 -9.95 -3.18
N ASP A 26 10.24 -10.34 -1.93
CA ASP A 26 9.23 -10.23 -0.88
C ASP A 26 9.59 -9.10 0.08
N VAL A 27 8.68 -8.14 0.27
CA VAL A 27 8.87 -7.00 1.19
C VAL A 27 8.96 -7.41 2.66
N SER A 28 8.58 -8.64 3.01
CA SER A 28 8.82 -9.19 4.35
C SER A 28 10.30 -9.54 4.59
N ASP A 29 11.10 -9.72 3.52
CA ASP A 29 12.55 -9.95 3.61
C ASP A 29 13.31 -8.63 3.85
N PRO A 30 14.02 -8.47 4.98
CA PRO A 30 14.81 -7.27 5.25
C PRO A 30 15.92 -7.01 4.22
N ASP A 31 16.50 -8.06 3.65
CA ASP A 31 17.53 -7.92 2.62
C ASP A 31 16.93 -7.42 1.31
N HIS A 32 15.73 -7.87 0.98
CA HIS A 32 15.00 -7.35 -0.18
C HIS A 32 14.69 -5.86 -0.02
N ARG A 33 14.18 -5.44 1.14
CA ARG A 33 13.92 -4.01 1.41
C ARG A 33 15.18 -3.15 1.24
N ARG A 34 16.35 -3.63 1.69
CA ARG A 34 17.63 -2.93 1.46
C ARG A 34 17.98 -2.83 -0.04
N ARG A 35 17.87 -3.95 -0.77
CA ARG A 35 18.10 -3.96 -2.23
C ARG A 35 17.17 -2.99 -2.98
N LEU A 36 15.90 -2.89 -2.58
CA LEU A 36 14.96 -1.93 -3.16
C LEU A 36 15.46 -0.48 -3.01
N ILE A 37 15.83 -0.09 -1.80
CA ILE A 37 16.29 1.29 -1.55
C ILE A 37 17.66 1.53 -2.22
N GLU A 38 18.55 0.55 -2.26
CA GLU A 38 19.83 0.66 -2.96
C GLU A 38 19.67 0.78 -4.48
N ALA A 39 18.70 0.09 -5.07
CA ALA A 39 18.41 0.15 -6.49
C ALA A 39 17.82 1.50 -6.93
N ALA A 40 17.22 2.25 -6.01
CA ALA A 40 16.82 3.62 -6.28
C ALA A 40 18.05 4.53 -6.40
N ALA A 41 18.42 4.94 -7.61
CA ALA A 41 19.57 5.80 -7.84
C ALA A 41 19.28 7.25 -7.40
N GLY A 42 20.12 7.83 -6.52
CA GLY A 42 19.98 9.23 -6.08
C GLY A 42 18.91 9.45 -5.00
N TRP A 43 18.26 10.61 -5.05
CA TRP A 43 17.18 11.00 -4.16
C TRP A 43 15.87 10.31 -4.55
N ILE A 44 15.01 10.09 -3.58
CA ILE A 44 13.68 9.46 -3.74
C ILE A 44 12.63 10.55 -3.59
N ASP A 45 11.88 10.82 -4.64
CA ASP A 45 10.78 11.81 -4.64
C ASP A 45 9.46 11.20 -4.21
N LEU A 46 9.30 9.88 -4.44
CA LEU A 46 8.07 9.16 -4.15
C LEU A 46 8.37 7.73 -3.68
N LEU A 47 7.76 7.35 -2.56
CA LEU A 47 7.68 5.97 -2.10
C LEU A 47 6.20 5.56 -2.02
N VAL A 48 5.81 4.51 -2.74
CA VAL A 48 4.45 3.93 -2.66
C VAL A 48 4.52 2.54 -2.05
N ASN A 49 3.98 2.39 -0.85
CA ASN A 49 3.82 1.10 -0.17
C ASN A 49 2.43 0.54 -0.51
N ASN A 50 2.38 -0.26 -1.56
CA ASN A 50 1.16 -0.91 -2.07
C ASN A 50 1.11 -2.40 -1.74
N ALA A 51 2.25 -3.07 -1.53
CA ALA A 51 2.30 -4.49 -1.23
C ALA A 51 1.48 -4.81 0.03
N SER A 52 0.59 -5.78 -0.07
CA SER A 52 -0.35 -6.15 0.99
C SER A 52 -0.77 -7.61 0.88
N VAL A 53 -1.26 -8.17 1.97
CA VAL A 53 -1.92 -9.48 2.03
C VAL A 53 -3.20 -9.38 2.84
N LEU A 54 -4.23 -10.12 2.42
CA LEU A 54 -5.52 -10.21 3.10
C LEU A 54 -5.41 -11.03 4.41
N GLY A 55 -4.61 -12.09 4.39
CA GLY A 55 -4.58 -13.14 5.38
C GLY A 55 -5.29 -14.41 4.89
N PRO A 56 -5.89 -15.20 5.78
CA PRO A 56 -6.64 -16.39 5.41
C PRO A 56 -7.85 -16.08 4.52
N SER A 57 -8.17 -16.98 3.60
CA SER A 57 -9.40 -16.94 2.79
C SER A 57 -10.11 -18.30 2.85
N PRO A 58 -11.38 -18.37 3.27
CA PRO A 58 -12.20 -17.27 3.79
C PRO A 58 -11.63 -16.66 5.08
N GLN A 59 -11.93 -15.40 5.34
CA GLN A 59 -11.45 -14.71 6.55
C GLN A 59 -12.20 -15.22 7.79
N PRO A 60 -11.52 -15.68 8.85
CA PRO A 60 -12.16 -16.11 10.09
C PRO A 60 -12.55 -14.92 10.97
N VAL A 61 -13.49 -15.12 11.88
CA VAL A 61 -13.77 -14.20 12.98
C VAL A 61 -12.52 -14.05 13.88
N LEU A 62 -12.35 -12.89 14.53
CA LEU A 62 -11.15 -12.62 15.35
C LEU A 62 -10.93 -13.62 16.48
N ALA A 63 -12.00 -14.18 17.04
CA ALA A 63 -11.90 -15.19 18.10
C ALA A 63 -11.17 -16.46 17.63
N ASP A 64 -11.27 -16.80 16.35
CA ASP A 64 -10.70 -18.00 15.75
C ASP A 64 -9.52 -17.67 14.80
N TYR A 65 -9.07 -16.41 14.78
CA TYR A 65 -8.04 -15.98 13.85
C TYR A 65 -6.68 -16.60 14.22
N PRO A 66 -6.00 -17.33 13.30
CA PRO A 66 -4.70 -17.94 13.57
C PRO A 66 -3.65 -16.85 13.84
N LEU A 67 -3.04 -16.85 15.02
CA LEU A 67 -2.11 -15.79 15.42
C LEU A 67 -0.83 -15.74 14.57
N GLU A 68 -0.40 -16.86 13.99
CA GLU A 68 0.72 -16.87 13.04
C GLU A 68 0.37 -16.14 11.74
N GLU A 69 -0.85 -16.33 11.23
CA GLU A 69 -1.31 -15.58 10.06
C GLU A 69 -1.48 -14.09 10.39
N LEU A 70 -1.94 -13.75 11.59
CA LEU A 70 -2.00 -12.36 12.04
C LEU A 70 -0.60 -11.72 12.04
N ARG A 71 0.42 -12.41 12.58
CA ARG A 71 1.80 -11.92 12.56
C ARG A 71 2.30 -11.70 11.13
N ARG A 72 1.99 -12.62 10.22
CA ARG A 72 2.34 -12.49 8.80
C ARG A 72 1.66 -11.29 8.14
N VAL A 73 0.37 -11.09 8.40
CA VAL A 73 -0.37 -9.93 7.90
C VAL A 73 0.27 -8.63 8.40
N TYR A 74 0.60 -8.56 9.68
CA TYR A 74 1.25 -7.37 10.25
C TYR A 74 2.67 -7.17 9.73
N GLU A 75 3.45 -8.24 9.52
CA GLU A 75 4.79 -8.12 8.93
C GLU A 75 4.75 -7.46 7.56
N ILE A 76 3.82 -7.88 6.69
CA ILE A 76 3.73 -7.38 5.33
C ILE A 76 3.02 -6.03 5.26
N ASN A 77 1.88 -5.87 5.97
CA ASN A 77 1.03 -4.68 5.82
C ASN A 77 1.46 -3.51 6.72
N VAL A 78 2.28 -3.74 7.75
CA VAL A 78 2.63 -2.72 8.75
C VAL A 78 4.15 -2.57 8.90
N VAL A 79 4.84 -3.67 9.24
CA VAL A 79 6.28 -3.62 9.54
C VAL A 79 7.10 -3.33 8.29
N ALA A 80 6.81 -3.99 7.18
CA ALA A 80 7.53 -3.78 5.93
C ALA A 80 7.40 -2.34 5.39
N PRO A 81 6.20 -1.72 5.31
CA PRO A 81 6.05 -0.31 4.95
C PRO A 81 6.85 0.63 5.87
N LEU A 82 6.76 0.45 7.19
CA LEU A 82 7.52 1.28 8.12
C LEU A 82 9.03 1.10 7.92
N ALA A 83 9.51 -0.14 7.75
CA ALA A 83 10.92 -0.40 7.52
C ALA A 83 11.43 0.21 6.20
N LEU A 84 10.61 0.17 5.13
CA LEU A 84 10.93 0.84 3.87
C LEU A 84 11.02 2.36 4.04
N VAL A 85 10.09 2.97 4.79
CA VAL A 85 10.17 4.39 5.12
C VAL A 85 11.45 4.70 5.89
N GLN A 86 11.79 3.93 6.93
CA GLN A 86 13.01 4.14 7.73
C GLN A 86 14.29 4.06 6.88
N LEU A 87 14.35 3.11 5.93
CA LEU A 87 15.47 2.97 5.01
C LEU A 87 15.51 4.13 3.98
N ALA A 88 14.35 4.61 3.55
CA ALA A 88 14.24 5.68 2.56
C ALA A 88 14.46 7.07 3.15
N LEU A 89 14.13 7.33 4.42
CA LEU A 89 14.17 8.65 5.05
C LEU A 89 15.47 9.44 4.79
N PRO A 90 16.69 8.86 4.91
CA PRO A 90 17.93 9.57 4.64
C PRO A 90 18.14 9.95 3.16
N ARG A 91 17.29 9.44 2.28
CA ARG A 91 17.36 9.60 0.81
C ARG A 91 16.11 10.23 0.21
N LEU A 92 15.12 10.58 1.03
CA LEU A 92 13.95 11.33 0.55
C LEU A 92 14.36 12.75 0.18
N ALA A 93 13.96 13.19 -1.01
CA ALA A 93 14.15 14.57 -1.45
C ALA A 93 13.30 15.54 -0.62
N ASP A 94 13.66 16.83 -0.62
CA ASP A 94 12.83 17.85 0.00
C ASP A 94 11.43 17.87 -0.65
N GLY A 95 10.39 17.79 0.17
CA GLY A 95 9.02 17.71 -0.29
C GLY A 95 8.60 16.34 -0.85
N ALA A 96 9.44 15.31 -0.70
CA ALA A 96 9.10 13.95 -1.13
C ALA A 96 7.79 13.44 -0.52
N ARG A 97 7.17 12.52 -1.20
CA ARG A 97 5.88 11.93 -0.84
C ARG A 97 6.02 10.45 -0.51
N VAL A 98 5.36 10.03 0.55
CA VAL A 98 5.17 8.62 0.90
C VAL A 98 3.69 8.32 0.89
N VAL A 99 3.27 7.37 0.06
CA VAL A 99 1.89 6.91 -0.03
C VAL A 99 1.82 5.48 0.51
N ASN A 100 1.09 5.30 1.59
CA ASN A 100 0.76 4.00 2.16
C ASN A 100 -0.67 3.63 1.76
N VAL A 101 -0.85 2.57 0.97
CA VAL A 101 -2.17 2.12 0.55
C VAL A 101 -2.87 1.43 1.70
N THR A 102 -3.97 2.03 2.15
CA THR A 102 -4.83 1.55 3.24
C THR A 102 -6.14 0.96 2.68
N SER A 103 -7.24 1.05 3.40
CA SER A 103 -8.57 0.58 3.05
C SER A 103 -9.60 1.25 3.96
N ASP A 104 -10.86 1.28 3.57
CA ASP A 104 -11.99 1.61 4.43
C ASP A 104 -12.06 0.70 5.66
N ALA A 105 -11.65 -0.58 5.54
CA ALA A 105 -11.53 -1.50 6.68
C ALA A 105 -10.56 -1.03 7.78
N ALA A 106 -9.78 0.04 7.54
CA ALA A 106 -8.98 0.69 8.58
C ALA A 106 -9.83 1.50 9.56
N VAL A 107 -11.01 1.95 9.16
CA VAL A 107 -11.90 2.82 9.93
C VAL A 107 -13.29 2.20 10.15
N GLU A 108 -13.73 1.32 9.26
CA GLU A 108 -15.01 0.63 9.34
C GLU A 108 -14.84 -0.77 9.94
N ALA A 109 -15.76 -1.13 10.85
CA ALA A 109 -15.72 -2.45 11.49
C ALA A 109 -16.57 -3.46 10.70
N TYR A 110 -15.92 -4.26 9.87
CA TYR A 110 -16.56 -5.36 9.15
C TYR A 110 -16.33 -6.69 9.88
N GLU A 111 -17.38 -7.51 9.98
CA GLU A 111 -17.29 -8.87 10.51
C GLU A 111 -16.28 -9.67 9.68
N THR A 112 -15.45 -10.48 10.32
CA THR A 112 -14.34 -11.28 9.76
C THR A 112 -13.11 -10.50 9.26
N TRP A 113 -13.18 -9.20 9.03
CA TRP A 113 -12.07 -8.39 8.52
C TRP A 113 -11.03 -7.98 9.58
N GLY A 114 -11.12 -8.52 10.78
CA GLY A 114 -10.32 -8.05 11.91
C GLY A 114 -8.82 -8.16 11.74
N GLY A 115 -8.32 -9.20 11.06
CA GLY A 115 -6.88 -9.34 10.79
C GLY A 115 -6.36 -8.29 9.81
N TYR A 116 -7.00 -8.19 8.65
CA TYR A 116 -6.65 -7.19 7.63
C TYR A 116 -6.95 -5.77 8.09
N GLY A 117 -8.18 -5.49 8.52
CA GLY A 117 -8.63 -4.16 8.92
C GLY A 117 -7.78 -3.57 10.03
N SER A 118 -7.45 -4.35 11.07
CA SER A 118 -6.56 -3.88 12.15
C SER A 118 -5.16 -3.55 11.63
N SER A 119 -4.62 -4.29 10.67
CA SER A 119 -3.33 -3.98 10.05
C SER A 119 -3.37 -2.67 9.25
N LYS A 120 -4.45 -2.41 8.52
CA LYS A 120 -4.63 -1.17 7.76
C LYS A 120 -4.87 0.04 8.67
N ALA A 121 -5.57 -0.15 9.80
CA ALA A 121 -5.71 0.86 10.84
C ALA A 121 -4.33 1.21 11.48
N ALA A 122 -3.51 0.20 11.77
CA ALA A 122 -2.16 0.41 12.27
C ALA A 122 -1.29 1.18 11.25
N LEU A 123 -1.35 0.82 9.97
CA LEU A 123 -0.63 1.51 8.90
C LEU A 123 -1.10 2.97 8.76
N ALA A 124 -2.40 3.23 8.81
CA ALA A 124 -2.94 4.59 8.75
C ALA A 124 -2.47 5.44 9.94
N GLN A 125 -2.46 4.89 11.16
CA GLN A 125 -1.95 5.60 12.34
C GLN A 125 -0.44 5.87 12.25
N ILE A 126 0.36 4.90 11.81
CA ILE A 126 1.81 5.09 11.58
C ILE A 126 2.03 6.19 10.55
N THR A 127 1.25 6.22 9.48
CA THR A 127 1.33 7.26 8.44
C THR A 127 1.07 8.65 9.01
N ALA A 128 0.05 8.80 9.85
CA ALA A 128 -0.28 10.06 10.50
C ALA A 128 0.85 10.55 11.43
N VAL A 129 1.43 9.63 12.22
CA VAL A 129 2.56 9.95 13.11
C VAL A 129 3.79 10.37 12.31
N LEU A 130 4.15 9.61 11.25
CA LEU A 130 5.27 9.97 10.37
C LEU A 130 5.09 11.36 9.73
N GLY A 131 3.85 11.70 9.34
CA GLY A 131 3.54 13.03 8.82
C GLY A 131 3.71 14.15 9.84
N ALA A 132 3.37 13.89 11.11
CA ALA A 132 3.56 14.85 12.20
C ALA A 132 5.04 15.03 12.58
N GLU A 133 5.83 13.97 12.49
CA GLU A 133 7.26 13.97 12.81
C GLU A 133 8.14 14.58 11.70
N ASN A 134 7.66 14.64 10.45
CA ASN A 134 8.44 15.02 9.27
C ASN A 134 7.73 16.12 8.47
N ALA A 135 7.66 17.34 9.01
CA ALA A 135 6.91 18.48 8.42
C ALA A 135 7.36 18.88 7.01
N GLY A 136 8.61 18.58 6.62
CA GLY A 136 9.14 18.84 5.27
C GLY A 136 8.74 17.82 4.22
N LEU A 137 8.10 16.71 4.62
CA LEU A 137 7.67 15.62 3.75
C LEU A 137 6.15 15.52 3.72
N ARG A 138 5.61 14.69 2.84
CA ARG A 138 4.18 14.38 2.76
C ARG A 138 3.95 12.88 2.96
N PHE A 139 3.13 12.54 3.94
CA PHE A 139 2.74 11.16 4.23
C PHE A 139 1.24 10.99 4.04
N TYR A 140 0.86 10.12 3.13
CA TYR A 140 -0.53 9.87 2.78
C TYR A 140 -0.91 8.42 3.08
N ALA A 141 -2.01 8.23 3.80
CA ALA A 141 -2.72 6.97 3.85
C ALA A 141 -3.84 7.05 2.80
N LEU A 142 -3.75 6.26 1.74
CA LEU A 142 -4.71 6.28 0.64
C LEU A 142 -5.59 5.03 0.69
N ASP A 143 -6.89 5.23 0.85
CA ASP A 143 -7.90 4.23 0.57
C ASP A 143 -8.26 4.29 -0.93
N PRO A 144 -7.91 3.26 -1.72
CA PRO A 144 -8.22 3.24 -3.15
C PRO A 144 -9.67 2.88 -3.45
N GLY A 145 -10.45 2.43 -2.44
CA GLY A 145 -11.77 1.86 -2.59
C GLY A 145 -11.74 0.39 -3.04
N ASP A 146 -12.93 -0.19 -3.18
CA ASP A 146 -13.09 -1.53 -3.73
C ASP A 146 -12.66 -1.60 -5.19
N MET A 147 -11.86 -2.59 -5.50
CA MET A 147 -11.34 -2.79 -6.85
C MET A 147 -11.44 -4.26 -7.25
N ARG A 148 -11.74 -4.53 -8.53
CA ARG A 148 -11.77 -5.87 -9.09
C ARG A 148 -10.34 -6.43 -9.21
N THR A 149 -9.83 -6.97 -8.11
CA THR A 149 -8.49 -7.54 -7.99
C THR A 149 -8.55 -8.98 -7.49
N GLN A 150 -7.42 -9.68 -7.58
CA GLN A 150 -7.29 -11.01 -6.99
C GLN A 150 -7.53 -10.97 -5.46
N MET A 151 -7.03 -9.96 -4.75
CA MET A 151 -7.25 -9.80 -3.31
C MET A 151 -8.74 -9.66 -2.99
N GLN A 152 -9.49 -8.90 -3.79
CA GLN A 152 -10.94 -8.77 -3.62
C GLN A 152 -11.65 -10.09 -3.86
N GLN A 153 -11.23 -10.88 -4.87
CA GLN A 153 -11.79 -12.21 -5.08
C GLN A 153 -11.44 -13.18 -3.94
N GLU A 154 -10.27 -13.05 -3.33
CA GLU A 154 -9.89 -13.83 -2.14
C GLU A 154 -10.71 -13.41 -0.91
N ALA A 155 -11.10 -12.13 -0.80
CA ALA A 155 -11.98 -11.65 0.27
C ALA A 155 -13.42 -12.18 0.14
N PHE A 156 -13.88 -12.41 -1.09
CA PHE A 156 -15.23 -12.89 -1.41
C PHE A 156 -15.16 -14.17 -2.27
N PRO A 157 -14.71 -15.30 -1.68
CA PRO A 157 -14.51 -16.54 -2.44
C PRO A 157 -15.83 -17.08 -2.98
N GLY A 158 -15.87 -17.28 -4.30
CA GLY A 158 -17.06 -17.81 -4.98
C GLY A 158 -18.14 -16.77 -5.33
N GLU A 159 -17.98 -15.52 -4.95
CA GLU A 159 -18.87 -14.45 -5.37
C GLU A 159 -18.44 -13.86 -6.71
N ASP A 160 -19.39 -13.30 -7.45
CA ASP A 160 -19.11 -12.51 -8.66
C ASP A 160 -18.76 -11.08 -8.22
N ILE A 161 -17.53 -10.67 -8.48
CA ILE A 161 -17.01 -9.32 -8.20
C ILE A 161 -16.91 -8.45 -9.46
N SER A 162 -17.58 -8.83 -10.54
CA SER A 162 -17.54 -8.10 -11.81
C SER A 162 -18.14 -6.69 -11.72
N ASP A 163 -18.97 -6.45 -10.72
CA ASP A 163 -19.56 -5.15 -10.38
C ASP A 163 -18.55 -4.18 -9.73
N ARG A 164 -17.40 -4.66 -9.28
CA ARG A 164 -16.34 -3.83 -8.71
C ARG A 164 -15.59 -3.10 -9.83
N PRO A 165 -15.24 -1.80 -9.64
CA PRO A 165 -14.50 -1.05 -10.63
C PRO A 165 -13.10 -1.65 -10.85
N PRO A 166 -12.51 -1.50 -12.05
CA PRO A 166 -11.15 -1.90 -12.30
C PRO A 166 -10.16 -1.01 -11.52
N PRO A 167 -8.96 -1.50 -11.15
CA PRO A 167 -7.97 -0.74 -10.38
C PRO A 167 -7.58 0.61 -10.99
N GLU A 168 -7.66 0.73 -12.30
CA GLU A 168 -7.34 1.94 -13.06
C GLU A 168 -8.21 3.14 -12.67
N GLU A 169 -9.42 2.91 -12.17
CA GLU A 169 -10.32 4.00 -11.71
C GLU A 169 -9.84 4.69 -10.43
N SER A 170 -8.97 4.04 -9.65
CA SER A 170 -8.36 4.65 -8.44
C SER A 170 -7.09 5.45 -8.76
N VAL A 171 -6.50 5.29 -9.96
CA VAL A 171 -5.25 5.95 -10.36
C VAL A 171 -5.34 7.47 -10.34
N PRO A 172 -6.41 8.12 -10.84
CA PRO A 172 -6.51 9.59 -10.77
C PRO A 172 -6.42 10.14 -9.34
N GLY A 173 -7.03 9.44 -8.36
CA GLY A 173 -6.93 9.83 -6.95
C GLY A 173 -5.51 9.70 -6.40
N LEU A 174 -4.78 8.65 -6.78
CA LEU A 174 -3.37 8.50 -6.44
C LEU A 174 -2.52 9.63 -7.07
N LEU A 175 -2.75 9.94 -8.34
CA LEU A 175 -2.03 11.03 -9.03
C LEU A 175 -2.31 12.39 -8.40
N ALA A 176 -3.53 12.65 -7.92
CA ALA A 176 -3.86 13.88 -7.21
C ALA A 176 -3.02 14.06 -5.93
N LEU A 177 -2.66 12.97 -5.23
CA LEU A 177 -1.73 13.02 -4.09
C LEU A 177 -0.28 13.22 -4.55
N ILE A 178 0.13 12.56 -5.63
CA ILE A 178 1.51 12.59 -6.13
C ILE A 178 1.83 13.95 -6.73
N GLU A 179 0.93 14.54 -7.50
CA GLU A 179 1.14 15.78 -8.24
C GLU A 179 0.65 17.01 -7.47
N GLY A 180 -0.30 16.82 -6.56
CA GLY A 180 -0.90 17.88 -5.76
C GLY A 180 -0.02 18.38 -4.61
N ASN A 181 -0.58 19.28 -3.81
CA ASN A 181 0.09 19.83 -2.61
C ASN A 181 -0.80 19.71 -1.36
N LEU A 182 -1.43 18.54 -1.20
CA LEU A 182 -2.26 18.26 -0.04
C LEU A 182 -1.40 18.06 1.22
N ALA A 183 -1.96 18.35 2.38
CA ALA A 183 -1.30 18.06 3.66
C ALA A 183 -1.18 16.55 3.89
N SER A 184 -0.25 16.12 4.76
CA SER A 184 -0.22 14.72 5.23
C SER A 184 -1.57 14.34 5.85
N GLY A 185 -2.07 13.14 5.55
CA GLY A 185 -3.38 12.72 6.04
C GLY A 185 -3.91 11.42 5.42
N LEU A 186 -5.15 11.09 5.81
CA LEU A 186 -5.92 9.99 5.25
C LEU A 186 -6.83 10.52 4.13
N TYR A 187 -6.81 9.84 2.99
CA TYR A 187 -7.57 10.23 1.81
C TYR A 187 -8.25 9.01 1.17
N ARG A 188 -9.38 9.24 0.54
CA ARG A 188 -10.06 8.28 -0.33
C ARG A 188 -9.86 8.70 -1.79
N ALA A 189 -9.41 7.77 -2.64
CA ALA A 189 -9.10 8.07 -4.04
C ALA A 189 -10.30 8.70 -4.77
N ARG A 190 -11.50 8.17 -4.54
CA ARG A 190 -12.73 8.67 -5.14
C ARG A 190 -13.03 10.15 -4.80
N GLU A 191 -12.86 10.53 -3.53
CA GLU A 191 -13.13 11.90 -3.08
C GLU A 191 -12.16 12.92 -3.72
N LEU A 192 -10.92 12.49 -3.99
CA LEU A 192 -9.91 13.32 -4.64
C LEU A 192 -10.24 13.57 -6.12
N VAL A 193 -10.81 12.60 -6.82
CA VAL A 193 -11.25 12.75 -8.21
C VAL A 193 -12.43 13.72 -8.30
N GLU A 194 -13.39 13.58 -7.40
CA GLU A 194 -14.58 14.45 -7.36
C GLU A 194 -14.21 15.91 -7.05
N ALA A 195 -13.18 16.16 -6.25
CA ALA A 195 -12.73 17.50 -5.88
C ALA A 195 -11.96 18.22 -7.00
N THR A 196 -11.48 17.49 -8.01
CA THR A 196 -10.69 18.01 -9.13
C THR A 196 -11.48 18.11 -10.45
N ALA A 197 -12.69 17.58 -10.51
CA ALA A 197 -13.60 17.62 -11.64
C ALA A 197 -14.50 18.87 -11.61
#